data_0ec6b550f498cbbeacd6132da2e379cc
#
_entry.id   0ec6b550f498cbbeacd6132da2e379cc
#
_cell.length_a   1.000
_cell.length_b   1.000
_cell.length_c   1.000
_cell.angle_alpha   90.00
_cell.angle_beta   90.00
_cell.angle_gamma   90.00
#
_symmetry.space_group_name_H-M   'P 1'
#
loop_
_entity.id
_entity.type
_entity.pdbx_description
1 polymer ?
#
loop_
_entity_poly.entity_id
_entity_poly.type
_entity_poly.pdbx_seq_one_letter_code
_entity_poly.pdbx_strand_id
1 'polypeptide(L)'
;MSNSFSKEITRRGFISSVGQGALAASIPGALLKPALAQLKVPGPPGKKLGWAVVGLGSLSINQILPAFANCEKSKVVAFVSGHPDKASKLALRYGVDPKNIYNYGNYDSIKNNPEVDVIYVVLPNGMHAEYTVRGLQAEKHVLSEKPMANTPAECQQMIDAAHKVDRKLMIAYRCRYEPYNREAIRIARSGELGPTQMILADAGFRIGDPQQWRLNKQMAGGGSMMDIGIYALNASRYLTGEEPKEVNAMIYSTPGDPRFKEVEEHITFQLRFPSGILANCSSSYGYFHQSHYRVMGTDARLGVDPATWYSGLRLWIERDNVIEQRDLPSVDHFAAEMDHMSDCIMQNQQPLTPGEEGLRDLTIIHAIYESARSQKMVTL
;
A
#
# COMPACT_ATOMS: atom_id res chain seq x y z
N MET A 1 -6.05 -0.50 57.84
CA MET A 1 -7.47 -0.84 58.10
C MET A 1 -8.20 -0.47 56.83
N SER A 2 -8.39 -1.43 55.97
CA SER A 2 -9.59 -2.24 55.64
C SER A 2 -10.63 -1.40 54.91
N ASN A 3 -11.25 -1.74 53.84
CA ASN A 3 -11.50 -3.00 53.18
C ASN A 3 -12.04 -2.73 51.74
N SER A 4 -11.68 -3.60 50.84
CA SER A 4 -12.25 -3.80 49.54
C SER A 4 -13.74 -4.20 49.59
N PHE A 5 -14.49 -3.85 48.54
CA PHE A 5 -15.58 -4.69 48.05
C PHE A 5 -15.71 -4.57 46.53
N SER A 6 -15.18 -5.57 45.87
CA SER A 6 -15.54 -5.93 44.50
C SER A 6 -16.91 -6.60 44.49
N LYS A 7 -17.88 -6.08 43.76
CA LYS A 7 -19.13 -6.80 43.46
C LYS A 7 -19.04 -7.37 42.03
N GLU A 8 -18.95 -8.69 41.96
CA GLU A 8 -19.20 -9.44 40.74
C GLU A 8 -20.65 -9.28 40.30
N ILE A 9 -20.86 -8.85 39.05
CA ILE A 9 -22.18 -8.82 38.43
C ILE A 9 -22.35 -10.15 37.67
N THR A 10 -23.19 -11.03 38.21
CA THR A 10 -23.54 -12.30 37.57
C THR A 10 -24.57 -12.12 36.44
N ARG A 11 -24.45 -12.94 35.39
CA ARG A 11 -25.32 -12.91 34.20
C ARG A 11 -26.84 -13.00 34.43
N ARG A 12 -27.32 -13.25 35.61
CA ARG A 12 -28.75 -13.31 35.96
C ARG A 12 -29.36 -11.98 36.40
N GLY A 13 -28.58 -10.93 36.66
CA GLY A 13 -29.08 -9.62 37.09
C GLY A 13 -29.48 -8.66 35.98
N PHE A 14 -29.21 -9.00 34.74
CA PHE A 14 -29.42 -8.10 33.58
C PHE A 14 -30.80 -8.23 32.91
N ILE A 15 -31.61 -9.21 33.27
CA ILE A 15 -32.89 -9.50 32.55
C ILE A 15 -34.14 -8.98 33.31
N SER A 16 -34.02 -8.41 34.52
CA SER A 16 -35.18 -8.03 35.32
C SER A 16 -35.51 -6.54 35.42
N SER A 17 -34.92 -5.66 34.62
CA SER A 17 -35.15 -4.20 34.68
C SER A 17 -35.71 -3.55 33.41
N VAL A 18 -36.37 -4.30 32.54
CA VAL A 18 -37.15 -3.75 31.43
C VAL A 18 -38.60 -4.17 31.56
N GLY A 19 -39.31 -3.42 32.38
CA GLY A 19 -40.74 -3.58 32.51
C GLY A 19 -41.33 -2.52 33.45
N GLN A 20 -42.16 -1.66 32.87
CA GLN A 20 -43.12 -0.72 33.47
C GLN A 20 -42.71 0.77 33.45
N GLY A 21 -43.43 1.51 32.62
CA GLY A 21 -43.47 2.97 32.60
C GLY A 21 -44.14 3.50 31.32
N ALA A 22 -45.39 3.10 31.04
CA ALA A 22 -46.19 3.77 30.03
C ALA A 22 -46.87 5.00 30.62
N LEU A 23 -46.52 6.20 30.12
CA LEU A 23 -47.33 7.40 30.27
C LEU A 23 -47.57 7.98 28.86
N ALA A 24 -48.84 7.93 28.42
CA ALA A 24 -49.29 8.47 27.16
C ALA A 24 -49.28 9.98 27.14
N ALA A 25 -48.60 10.58 26.15
CA ALA A 25 -48.83 11.94 25.73
C ALA A 25 -49.08 11.89 24.19
N SER A 26 -50.30 12.18 23.81
CA SER A 26 -50.80 12.28 22.45
C SER A 26 -50.24 13.50 21.72
N ILE A 27 -49.48 13.31 20.64
CA ILE A 27 -49.14 14.34 19.63
C ILE A 27 -49.58 13.79 18.27
N PRO A 28 -50.27 14.56 17.41
CA PRO A 28 -50.84 14.04 16.18
C PRO A 28 -49.84 14.01 15.05
N GLY A 29 -49.80 12.90 14.35
CA GLY A 29 -49.60 12.82 12.92
C GLY A 29 -48.23 13.14 12.33
N ALA A 30 -47.24 12.24 12.54
CA ALA A 30 -46.19 12.01 11.53
C ALA A 30 -45.86 10.50 11.53
N LEU A 31 -46.24 9.82 10.47
CA LEU A 31 -45.89 8.43 10.20
C LEU A 31 -44.36 8.34 9.97
N LEU A 32 -43.58 8.22 11.03
CA LEU A 32 -42.22 7.72 10.97
C LEU A 32 -42.28 6.21 10.71
N LYS A 33 -42.11 5.82 9.43
CA LYS A 33 -41.77 4.44 9.10
C LYS A 33 -40.47 4.11 9.81
N PRO A 34 -40.38 3.06 10.66
CA PRO A 34 -39.09 2.60 11.15
C PRO A 34 -38.29 2.15 9.94
N ALA A 35 -37.14 2.79 9.71
CA ALA A 35 -36.15 2.24 8.80
C ALA A 35 -35.64 0.95 9.45
N LEU A 36 -36.23 -0.17 9.09
CA LEU A 36 -35.66 -1.49 9.31
C LEU A 36 -34.31 -1.48 8.57
N ALA A 37 -33.24 -1.27 9.31
CA ALA A 37 -31.90 -1.58 8.82
C ALA A 37 -31.99 -3.04 8.35
N GLN A 38 -32.00 -3.26 7.06
CA GLN A 38 -31.94 -4.60 6.50
C GLN A 38 -30.62 -5.20 6.99
N LEU A 39 -30.71 -6.08 7.98
CA LEU A 39 -29.63 -6.99 8.30
C LEU A 39 -29.28 -7.71 6.99
N LYS A 40 -28.15 -7.31 6.38
CA LYS A 40 -27.60 -8.05 5.25
C LYS A 40 -27.32 -9.46 5.76
N VAL A 41 -28.17 -10.40 5.40
CA VAL A 41 -27.89 -11.83 5.57
C VAL A 41 -26.62 -12.06 4.74
N PRO A 42 -25.51 -12.57 5.32
CA PRO A 42 -24.34 -12.91 4.54
C PRO A 42 -24.76 -13.87 3.42
N GLY A 43 -24.52 -13.48 2.18
CA GLY A 43 -24.70 -14.41 1.05
C GLY A 43 -23.74 -15.60 1.21
N PRO A 44 -23.96 -16.69 0.46
CA PRO A 44 -23.02 -17.79 0.44
C PRO A 44 -21.62 -17.23 0.12
N PRO A 45 -20.54 -17.78 0.74
CA PRO A 45 -19.20 -17.30 0.51
C PRO A 45 -18.92 -17.29 -0.99
N GLY A 46 -18.63 -16.11 -1.54
CA GLY A 46 -18.33 -15.92 -2.95
C GLY A 46 -17.09 -16.74 -3.35
N LYS A 47 -16.93 -17.01 -4.64
CA LYS A 47 -15.74 -17.67 -5.17
C LYS A 47 -14.50 -16.81 -4.82
N LYS A 48 -13.56 -17.37 -4.04
CA LYS A 48 -12.26 -16.75 -3.80
C LYS A 48 -11.25 -17.19 -4.84
N LEU A 49 -10.52 -16.25 -5.42
CA LEU A 49 -9.38 -16.56 -6.29
C LEU A 49 -8.21 -17.11 -5.47
N GLY A 50 -7.48 -18.05 -6.06
CA GLY A 50 -6.30 -18.66 -5.47
C GLY A 50 -5.03 -17.86 -5.74
N TRP A 51 -4.27 -17.59 -4.69
CA TRP A 51 -3.05 -16.78 -4.74
C TRP A 51 -1.81 -17.58 -4.41
N ALA A 52 -0.76 -17.42 -5.22
CA ALA A 52 0.58 -17.88 -4.91
C ALA A 52 1.42 -16.72 -4.40
N VAL A 53 2.03 -16.84 -3.22
CA VAL A 53 2.94 -15.81 -2.67
C VAL A 53 4.37 -16.20 -2.99
N VAL A 54 5.08 -15.34 -3.72
CA VAL A 54 6.48 -15.52 -4.16
C VAL A 54 7.39 -14.67 -3.29
N GLY A 55 8.25 -15.34 -2.51
CA GLY A 55 9.10 -14.70 -1.52
C GLY A 55 8.45 -14.67 -0.13
N LEU A 56 8.99 -15.48 0.78
CA LEU A 56 8.51 -15.57 2.16
C LEU A 56 9.42 -14.77 3.10
N GLY A 57 9.59 -13.48 2.79
CA GLY A 57 10.32 -12.52 3.59
C GLY A 57 9.50 -11.93 4.75
N SER A 58 10.04 -10.91 5.43
CA SER A 58 9.39 -10.27 6.59
C SER A 58 8.03 -9.66 6.22
N LEU A 59 7.91 -8.98 5.07
CA LEU A 59 6.66 -8.39 4.60
C LEU A 59 5.58 -9.46 4.38
N SER A 60 5.94 -10.54 3.67
CA SER A 60 5.00 -11.64 3.43
C SER A 60 4.50 -12.27 4.72
N ILE A 61 5.41 -12.56 5.66
CA ILE A 61 5.08 -13.29 6.90
C ILE A 61 4.27 -12.43 7.87
N ASN A 62 4.63 -11.14 8.00
CA ASN A 62 4.09 -10.27 9.04
C ASN A 62 2.90 -9.44 8.59
N GLN A 63 2.70 -9.26 7.28
CA GLN A 63 1.63 -8.41 6.75
C GLN A 63 0.75 -9.17 5.74
N ILE A 64 1.31 -9.67 4.63
CA ILE A 64 0.53 -10.21 3.51
C ILE A 64 -0.18 -11.51 3.87
N LEU A 65 0.52 -12.47 4.46
CA LEU A 65 -0.09 -13.75 4.82
C LEU A 65 -1.19 -13.61 5.89
N PRO A 66 -1.02 -12.80 6.96
CA PRO A 66 -2.11 -12.51 7.88
C PRO A 66 -3.31 -11.82 7.23
N ALA A 67 -3.08 -10.93 6.25
CA ALA A 67 -4.14 -10.19 5.56
C ALA A 67 -5.11 -11.10 4.79
N PHE A 68 -4.68 -12.28 4.34
CA PHE A 68 -5.60 -13.24 3.71
C PHE A 68 -6.77 -13.68 4.60
N ALA A 69 -6.63 -13.59 5.92
CA ALA A 69 -7.74 -13.85 6.85
C ALA A 69 -8.85 -12.79 6.75
N ASN A 70 -8.51 -11.58 6.32
CA ASN A 70 -9.42 -10.45 6.15
C ASN A 70 -9.93 -10.30 4.70
N CYS A 71 -9.42 -11.12 3.76
CA CYS A 71 -9.86 -11.10 2.37
C CYS A 71 -11.23 -11.78 2.21
N GLU A 72 -12.11 -11.15 1.45
CA GLU A 72 -13.41 -11.71 1.06
C GLU A 72 -13.34 -12.49 -0.27
N LYS A 73 -12.39 -12.13 -1.16
CA LYS A 73 -12.31 -12.60 -2.56
C LYS A 73 -10.99 -13.27 -2.91
N SER A 74 -10.05 -13.31 -1.96
CA SER A 74 -8.70 -13.84 -2.14
C SER A 74 -8.40 -14.91 -1.10
N LYS A 75 -7.66 -15.94 -1.46
CA LYS A 75 -7.14 -16.97 -0.55
C LYS A 75 -5.75 -17.42 -0.98
N VAL A 76 -4.85 -17.64 -0.03
CA VAL A 76 -3.54 -18.21 -0.33
C VAL A 76 -3.68 -19.70 -0.61
N VAL A 77 -3.06 -20.18 -1.70
CA VAL A 77 -3.10 -21.61 -2.11
C VAL A 77 -1.73 -22.15 -2.47
N ALA A 78 -0.71 -21.31 -2.65
CA ALA A 78 0.62 -21.75 -3.03
C ALA A 78 1.72 -20.83 -2.48
N PHE A 79 2.92 -21.37 -2.31
CA PHE A 79 4.12 -20.63 -1.92
C PHE A 79 5.27 -20.89 -2.88
N VAL A 80 6.10 -19.86 -3.10
CA VAL A 80 7.39 -19.97 -3.78
C VAL A 80 8.48 -19.44 -2.86
N SER A 81 9.46 -20.28 -2.53
CA SER A 81 10.54 -19.90 -1.61
C SER A 81 11.83 -20.67 -1.89
N GLY A 82 12.97 -20.00 -1.72
CA GLY A 82 14.28 -20.66 -1.68
C GLY A 82 14.57 -21.40 -0.36
N HIS A 83 13.64 -21.32 0.62
CA HIS A 83 13.80 -21.95 1.94
C HIS A 83 12.68 -22.97 2.18
N PRO A 84 12.88 -24.26 1.83
CA PRO A 84 11.84 -25.27 1.87
C PRO A 84 11.26 -25.50 3.27
N ASP A 85 12.09 -25.51 4.32
CA ASP A 85 11.64 -25.72 5.70
C ASP A 85 10.70 -24.57 6.17
N LYS A 86 11.03 -23.33 5.80
CA LYS A 86 10.19 -22.17 6.08
C LYS A 86 8.86 -22.27 5.35
N ALA A 87 8.90 -22.63 4.07
CA ALA A 87 7.70 -22.79 3.25
C ALA A 87 6.78 -23.88 3.81
N SER A 88 7.33 -25.03 4.21
CA SER A 88 6.56 -26.14 4.79
C SER A 88 5.88 -25.76 6.11
N LYS A 89 6.59 -25.05 7.01
CA LYS A 89 6.01 -24.55 8.26
C LYS A 89 4.86 -23.57 8.02
N LEU A 90 5.01 -22.66 7.06
CA LEU A 90 3.96 -21.71 6.70
C LEU A 90 2.80 -22.41 5.99
N ALA A 91 3.06 -23.39 5.13
CA ALA A 91 2.04 -24.18 4.47
C ALA A 91 1.11 -24.89 5.49
N LEU A 92 1.69 -25.51 6.50
CA LEU A 92 0.93 -26.11 7.59
C LEU A 92 0.07 -25.05 8.32
N ARG A 93 0.62 -23.87 8.60
CA ARG A 93 -0.08 -22.81 9.32
C ARG A 93 -1.25 -22.20 8.52
N TYR A 94 -1.09 -22.06 7.21
CA TYR A 94 -2.07 -21.42 6.33
C TYR A 94 -2.94 -22.40 5.51
N GLY A 95 -2.78 -23.70 5.75
CA GLY A 95 -3.57 -24.73 5.06
C GLY A 95 -3.22 -24.89 3.58
N VAL A 96 -1.98 -24.56 3.19
CA VAL A 96 -1.51 -24.73 1.81
C VAL A 96 -1.07 -26.18 1.62
N ASP A 97 -1.57 -26.84 0.57
CA ASP A 97 -1.21 -28.21 0.23
C ASP A 97 0.30 -28.28 -0.06
N PRO A 98 1.05 -29.25 0.53
CA PRO A 98 2.48 -29.42 0.26
C PRO A 98 2.85 -29.53 -1.22
N LYS A 99 1.97 -30.07 -2.08
CA LYS A 99 2.16 -30.12 -3.54
C LYS A 99 2.25 -28.74 -4.19
N ASN A 100 1.72 -27.71 -3.53
CA ASN A 100 1.68 -26.32 -3.98
C ASN A 100 2.84 -25.48 -3.41
N ILE A 101 3.88 -26.12 -2.90
CA ILE A 101 5.13 -25.48 -2.49
C ILE A 101 6.13 -25.57 -3.64
N TYR A 102 6.53 -24.42 -4.16
CA TYR A 102 7.48 -24.27 -5.25
C TYR A 102 8.78 -23.64 -4.75
N ASN A 103 9.85 -23.80 -5.54
CA ASN A 103 11.08 -23.03 -5.40
C ASN A 103 11.34 -22.22 -6.67
N TYR A 104 12.40 -21.41 -6.67
CA TYR A 104 12.72 -20.55 -7.80
C TYR A 104 13.10 -21.34 -9.07
N GLY A 105 13.58 -22.59 -8.94
CA GLY A 105 13.96 -23.45 -10.08
C GLY A 105 12.77 -24.11 -10.78
N ASN A 106 11.69 -24.41 -10.03
CA ASN A 106 10.48 -25.01 -10.60
C ASN A 106 9.28 -24.03 -10.65
N TYR A 107 9.52 -22.73 -10.49
CA TYR A 107 8.50 -21.69 -10.45
C TYR A 107 7.54 -21.74 -11.64
N ASP A 108 8.05 -21.95 -12.85
CA ASP A 108 7.26 -21.92 -14.09
C ASP A 108 6.23 -23.07 -14.16
N SER A 109 6.40 -24.14 -13.34
CA SER A 109 5.43 -25.23 -13.26
C SER A 109 4.08 -24.80 -12.61
N ILE A 110 4.02 -23.62 -11.99
CA ILE A 110 2.77 -22.98 -11.53
C ILE A 110 1.74 -22.86 -12.66
N LYS A 111 2.18 -22.78 -13.92
CA LYS A 111 1.30 -22.80 -15.09
C LYS A 111 0.29 -23.96 -15.03
N ASN A 112 0.73 -25.12 -14.59
CA ASN A 112 -0.07 -26.35 -14.56
C ASN A 112 -0.97 -26.46 -13.31
N ASN A 113 -0.91 -25.47 -12.40
CA ASN A 113 -1.72 -25.50 -11.19
C ASN A 113 -3.02 -24.71 -11.39
N PRO A 114 -4.19 -25.39 -11.51
CA PRO A 114 -5.48 -24.74 -11.69
C PRO A 114 -6.00 -24.05 -10.43
N GLU A 115 -5.40 -24.29 -9.26
CA GLU A 115 -5.76 -23.64 -8.00
C GLU A 115 -5.19 -22.21 -7.92
N VAL A 116 -4.17 -21.88 -8.73
CA VAL A 116 -3.52 -20.56 -8.74
C VAL A 116 -4.09 -19.70 -9.85
N ASP A 117 -4.75 -18.62 -9.49
CA ASP A 117 -5.25 -17.57 -10.41
C ASP A 117 -4.30 -16.38 -10.47
N VAL A 118 -3.70 -16.01 -9.32
CA VAL A 118 -2.89 -14.81 -9.13
C VAL A 118 -1.56 -15.15 -8.47
N ILE A 119 -0.50 -14.51 -8.92
CA ILE A 119 0.83 -14.56 -8.29
C ILE A 119 1.11 -13.21 -7.63
N TYR A 120 1.49 -13.20 -6.35
CA TYR A 120 1.96 -12.01 -5.66
C TYR A 120 3.48 -12.07 -5.52
N VAL A 121 4.19 -11.21 -6.25
CA VAL A 121 5.65 -11.13 -6.24
C VAL A 121 6.10 -10.21 -5.11
N VAL A 122 6.73 -10.78 -4.07
CA VAL A 122 7.18 -10.11 -2.84
C VAL A 122 8.67 -10.41 -2.64
N LEU A 123 9.48 -9.91 -3.53
CA LEU A 123 10.91 -10.18 -3.64
C LEU A 123 11.72 -8.87 -3.47
N PRO A 124 13.05 -8.92 -3.41
CA PRO A 124 13.88 -7.74 -3.66
C PRO A 124 13.61 -7.13 -5.04
N ASN A 125 13.68 -5.79 -5.14
CA ASN A 125 13.28 -5.03 -6.33
C ASN A 125 13.87 -5.56 -7.64
N GLY A 126 15.18 -5.91 -7.64
CA GLY A 126 15.87 -6.42 -8.83
C GLY A 126 15.38 -7.77 -9.34
N MET A 127 14.50 -8.43 -8.58
CA MET A 127 13.89 -9.71 -8.97
C MET A 127 12.42 -9.53 -9.46
N HIS A 128 11.82 -8.35 -9.28
CA HIS A 128 10.41 -8.14 -9.61
C HIS A 128 10.13 -8.40 -11.08
N ALA A 129 10.94 -7.83 -11.99
CA ALA A 129 10.73 -7.96 -13.42
C ALA A 129 10.78 -9.41 -13.89
N GLU A 130 11.83 -10.16 -13.51
CA GLU A 130 11.99 -11.57 -13.90
C GLU A 130 10.77 -12.41 -13.46
N TYR A 131 10.44 -12.37 -12.16
CA TYR A 131 9.39 -13.24 -11.63
C TYR A 131 7.99 -12.80 -12.04
N THR A 132 7.77 -11.52 -12.31
CA THR A 132 6.52 -11.02 -12.89
C THR A 132 6.36 -11.51 -14.34
N VAL A 133 7.38 -11.34 -15.18
CA VAL A 133 7.33 -11.80 -16.57
C VAL A 133 7.11 -13.31 -16.66
N ARG A 134 7.83 -14.09 -15.86
CA ARG A 134 7.65 -15.56 -15.80
C ARG A 134 6.26 -15.95 -15.30
N GLY A 135 5.72 -15.23 -14.29
CA GLY A 135 4.37 -15.45 -13.79
C GLY A 135 3.29 -15.19 -14.84
N LEU A 136 3.45 -14.11 -15.61
CA LEU A 136 2.59 -13.79 -16.74
C LEU A 136 2.70 -14.84 -17.86
N GLN A 137 3.91 -15.29 -18.20
CA GLN A 137 4.15 -16.38 -19.16
C GLN A 137 3.55 -17.72 -18.68
N ALA A 138 3.41 -17.91 -17.38
CA ALA A 138 2.66 -19.02 -16.80
C ALA A 138 1.13 -18.79 -16.88
N GLU A 139 0.68 -17.77 -17.61
CA GLU A 139 -0.73 -17.40 -17.83
C GLU A 139 -1.48 -17.05 -16.54
N LYS A 140 -0.76 -16.59 -15.51
CA LYS A 140 -1.36 -16.10 -14.26
C LYS A 140 -1.44 -14.58 -14.26
N HIS A 141 -2.43 -14.02 -13.54
CA HIS A 141 -2.44 -12.60 -13.20
C HIS A 141 -1.34 -12.32 -12.18
N VAL A 142 -0.79 -11.11 -12.16
CA VAL A 142 0.33 -10.79 -11.25
C VAL A 142 0.07 -9.48 -10.50
N LEU A 143 0.19 -9.54 -9.17
CA LEU A 143 0.42 -8.40 -8.30
C LEU A 143 1.91 -8.36 -7.97
N SER A 144 2.61 -7.27 -8.25
CA SER A 144 4.03 -7.09 -7.92
C SER A 144 4.22 -6.00 -6.88
N GLU A 145 5.08 -6.24 -5.89
CA GLU A 145 5.45 -5.19 -4.94
C GLU A 145 6.06 -3.96 -5.63
N LYS A 146 5.90 -2.80 -4.97
CA LYS A 146 6.59 -1.56 -5.35
C LYS A 146 8.04 -1.56 -4.83
N PRO A 147 8.96 -0.85 -5.49
CA PRO A 147 8.86 -0.29 -6.83
C PRO A 147 8.71 -1.40 -7.87
N MET A 148 8.03 -1.10 -8.97
CA MET A 148 7.69 -2.11 -9.98
C MET A 148 8.90 -2.90 -10.46
N ALA A 149 10.02 -2.23 -10.72
CA ALA A 149 11.31 -2.80 -11.12
C ALA A 149 12.45 -1.84 -10.75
N ASN A 150 13.68 -2.13 -11.19
CA ASN A 150 14.80 -1.21 -11.02
C ASN A 150 14.89 -0.15 -12.13
N THR A 151 14.34 -0.41 -13.32
CA THR A 151 14.41 0.48 -14.48
C THR A 151 13.07 0.62 -15.22
N PRO A 152 12.83 1.76 -15.92
CA PRO A 152 11.66 1.91 -16.80
C PRO A 152 11.59 0.85 -17.91
N ALA A 153 12.73 0.41 -18.43
CA ALA A 153 12.77 -0.63 -19.46
C ALA A 153 12.26 -1.98 -18.95
N GLU A 154 12.62 -2.36 -17.71
CA GLU A 154 12.07 -3.55 -17.06
C GLU A 154 10.56 -3.42 -16.81
N CYS A 155 10.09 -2.23 -16.39
CA CYS A 155 8.66 -1.97 -16.25
C CYS A 155 7.91 -2.18 -17.58
N GLN A 156 8.45 -1.66 -18.68
CA GLN A 156 7.85 -1.85 -20.01
C GLN A 156 7.80 -3.32 -20.40
N GLN A 157 8.87 -4.09 -20.14
CA GLN A 157 8.88 -5.54 -20.39
C GLN A 157 7.77 -6.28 -19.60
N MET A 158 7.51 -5.89 -18.36
CA MET A 158 6.44 -6.47 -17.55
C MET A 158 5.06 -6.13 -18.13
N ILE A 159 4.83 -4.89 -18.58
CA ILE A 159 3.60 -4.44 -19.23
C ILE A 159 3.36 -5.21 -20.54
N ASP A 160 4.39 -5.28 -21.40
CA ASP A 160 4.31 -5.99 -22.68
C ASP A 160 4.01 -7.48 -22.50
N ALA A 161 4.61 -8.09 -21.46
CA ALA A 161 4.34 -9.49 -21.12
C ALA A 161 2.88 -9.69 -20.66
N ALA A 162 2.32 -8.75 -19.90
CA ALA A 162 0.92 -8.80 -19.45
C ALA A 162 -0.05 -8.69 -20.63
N HIS A 163 0.18 -7.73 -21.52
CA HIS A 163 -0.63 -7.53 -22.72
C HIS A 163 -0.58 -8.74 -23.66
N LYS A 164 0.61 -9.32 -23.85
CA LYS A 164 0.80 -10.49 -24.73
C LYS A 164 -0.05 -11.71 -24.36
N VAL A 165 -0.31 -11.90 -23.08
CA VAL A 165 -1.04 -13.07 -22.57
C VAL A 165 -2.45 -12.72 -22.07
N ASP A 166 -2.88 -11.47 -22.22
CA ASP A 166 -4.15 -10.94 -21.73
C ASP A 166 -4.36 -11.26 -20.23
N ARG A 167 -3.36 -10.91 -19.44
CA ARG A 167 -3.42 -11.03 -17.97
C ARG A 167 -3.22 -9.66 -17.33
N LYS A 168 -3.85 -9.47 -16.18
CA LYS A 168 -3.74 -8.22 -15.44
C LYS A 168 -2.43 -8.19 -14.68
N LEU A 169 -1.74 -7.06 -14.79
CA LEU A 169 -0.60 -6.67 -13.98
C LEU A 169 -1.00 -5.50 -13.11
N MET A 170 -0.85 -5.65 -11.80
CA MET A 170 -1.11 -4.62 -10.82
C MET A 170 0.13 -4.41 -9.96
N ILE A 171 0.40 -3.16 -9.55
CA ILE A 171 1.49 -2.81 -8.64
C ILE A 171 0.93 -2.52 -7.26
N ALA A 172 1.58 -3.07 -6.24
CA ALA A 172 1.13 -3.05 -4.85
C ALA A 172 1.36 -1.68 -4.18
N TYR A 173 0.56 -0.70 -4.56
CA TYR A 173 0.51 0.61 -3.92
C TYR A 173 -0.56 0.63 -2.83
N ARG A 174 -0.34 -0.12 -1.75
CA ARG A 174 -1.29 -0.35 -0.66
C ARG A 174 -1.94 0.92 -0.08
N CYS A 175 -1.23 2.06 -0.07
CA CYS A 175 -1.79 3.34 0.39
C CYS A 175 -2.98 3.83 -0.46
N ARG A 176 -3.14 3.33 -1.69
CA ARG A 176 -4.29 3.61 -2.55
C ARG A 176 -5.58 2.94 -2.07
N TYR A 177 -5.48 1.97 -1.17
CA TYR A 177 -6.58 1.19 -0.60
C TYR A 177 -6.83 1.53 0.87
N GLU A 178 -5.99 2.39 1.45
CA GLU A 178 -6.04 2.79 2.84
C GLU A 178 -6.99 4.01 3.01
N PRO A 179 -7.95 4.00 3.94
CA PRO A 179 -9.01 5.00 4.04
C PRO A 179 -8.54 6.44 4.22
N TYR A 180 -7.54 6.70 5.08
CA TYR A 180 -7.04 8.05 5.34
C TYR A 180 -6.36 8.65 4.11
N ASN A 181 -5.57 7.86 3.39
CA ASN A 181 -4.94 8.31 2.14
C ASN A 181 -5.99 8.55 1.04
N ARG A 182 -7.01 7.72 0.95
CA ARG A 182 -8.12 7.91 -0.01
C ARG A 182 -8.91 9.18 0.29
N GLU A 183 -9.20 9.43 1.56
CA GLU A 183 -9.89 10.65 1.97
C GLU A 183 -9.03 11.90 1.75
N ALA A 184 -7.74 11.84 2.04
CA ALA A 184 -6.80 12.93 1.75
C ALA A 184 -6.78 13.28 0.25
N ILE A 185 -6.76 12.26 -0.63
CA ILE A 185 -6.84 12.46 -2.09
C ILE A 185 -8.18 13.12 -2.48
N ARG A 186 -9.29 12.65 -1.90
CA ARG A 186 -10.61 13.24 -2.15
C ARG A 186 -10.63 14.74 -1.77
N ILE A 187 -10.19 15.05 -0.55
CA ILE A 187 -10.17 16.43 -0.04
C ILE A 187 -9.24 17.33 -0.87
N ALA A 188 -8.02 16.85 -1.17
CA ALA A 188 -7.06 17.63 -1.94
C ALA A 188 -7.58 18.02 -3.34
N ARG A 189 -8.43 17.16 -3.92
CA ARG A 189 -9.00 17.37 -5.28
C ARG A 189 -10.40 17.98 -5.29
N SER A 190 -11.06 18.10 -4.14
CA SER A 190 -12.45 18.61 -4.07
C SER A 190 -12.55 20.12 -4.10
N GLY A 191 -11.44 20.83 -3.88
CA GLY A 191 -11.44 22.27 -3.67
C GLY A 191 -11.70 22.70 -2.21
N GLU A 192 -11.89 21.76 -1.27
CA GLU A 192 -12.14 22.07 0.15
C GLU A 192 -10.99 22.85 0.80
N LEU A 193 -9.78 22.78 0.28
CA LEU A 193 -8.60 23.49 0.79
C LEU A 193 -8.38 24.86 0.11
N GLY A 194 -9.26 25.26 -0.82
CA GLY A 194 -8.96 26.29 -1.81
C GLY A 194 -7.91 25.78 -2.83
N PRO A 195 -7.45 26.61 -3.76
CA PRO A 195 -6.38 26.27 -4.70
C PRO A 195 -5.14 25.73 -3.99
N THR A 196 -4.77 24.49 -4.28
CA THR A 196 -3.54 23.86 -3.75
C THR A 196 -2.30 24.59 -4.27
N GLN A 197 -1.39 24.96 -3.37
CA GLN A 197 -0.16 25.69 -3.69
C GLN A 197 1.08 24.79 -3.57
N MET A 198 1.13 23.94 -2.53
CA MET A 198 2.31 23.16 -2.23
C MET A 198 1.96 21.85 -1.56
N ILE A 199 2.80 20.84 -1.82
CA ILE A 199 2.82 19.57 -1.09
C ILE A 199 4.17 19.43 -0.39
N LEU A 200 4.15 18.99 0.88
CA LEU A 200 5.32 18.60 1.65
C LEU A 200 5.16 17.13 1.99
N ALA A 201 6.13 16.29 1.64
CA ALA A 201 6.05 14.86 1.90
C ALA A 201 7.42 14.28 2.25
N ASP A 202 7.50 13.55 3.34
CA ASP A 202 8.72 12.85 3.71
C ASP A 202 8.48 11.49 4.37
N ALA A 203 9.46 10.60 4.15
CA ALA A 203 9.47 9.25 4.69
C ALA A 203 10.88 8.81 5.02
N GLY A 204 11.05 8.13 6.15
CA GLY A 204 12.37 7.67 6.54
C GLY A 204 12.34 6.68 7.69
N PHE A 205 13.39 5.90 7.78
CA PHE A 205 13.68 5.07 8.93
C PHE A 205 15.17 4.79 9.01
N ARG A 206 15.67 4.49 10.21
CA ARG A 206 17.08 4.12 10.37
C ARG A 206 17.29 2.68 9.92
N ILE A 207 17.97 2.51 8.78
CA ILE A 207 18.37 1.20 8.30
C ILE A 207 19.52 0.64 9.13
N GLY A 208 19.44 -0.62 9.51
CA GLY A 208 20.40 -1.26 10.43
C GLY A 208 21.50 -2.04 9.70
N ASP A 209 21.23 -3.31 9.43
CA ASP A 209 22.19 -4.28 8.92
C ASP A 209 22.80 -3.86 7.57
N PRO A 210 24.14 -3.67 7.47
CA PRO A 210 24.80 -3.31 6.22
C PRO A 210 24.80 -4.40 5.15
N GLN A 211 24.43 -5.62 5.49
CA GLN A 211 24.40 -6.78 4.58
C GLN A 211 23.05 -6.98 3.89
N GLN A 212 22.02 -6.19 4.27
CA GLN A 212 20.69 -6.39 3.70
C GLN A 212 20.60 -5.96 2.25
N TRP A 213 19.74 -6.61 1.49
CA TRP A 213 19.59 -6.45 0.05
C TRP A 213 19.26 -5.01 -0.39
N ARG A 214 18.59 -4.21 0.48
CA ARG A 214 18.26 -2.80 0.21
C ARG A 214 19.48 -1.90 0.04
N LEU A 215 20.64 -2.34 0.50
CA LEU A 215 21.91 -1.61 0.40
C LEU A 215 22.78 -2.11 -0.76
N ASN A 216 22.33 -3.14 -1.48
CA ASN A 216 22.95 -3.61 -2.72
C ASN A 216 22.22 -3.01 -3.93
N LYS A 217 22.94 -2.24 -4.74
CA LYS A 217 22.36 -1.50 -5.86
C LYS A 217 21.69 -2.39 -6.91
N GLN A 218 22.25 -3.56 -7.20
CA GLN A 218 21.69 -4.49 -8.16
C GLN A 218 20.33 -5.03 -7.70
N MET A 219 20.21 -5.33 -6.40
CA MET A 219 18.99 -5.87 -5.82
C MET A 219 17.93 -4.80 -5.51
N ALA A 220 18.35 -3.59 -5.19
CA ALA A 220 17.47 -2.51 -4.74
C ALA A 220 17.17 -1.45 -5.81
N GLY A 221 18.02 -1.32 -6.83
CA GLY A 221 17.90 -0.27 -7.86
C GLY A 221 18.42 1.10 -7.40
N GLY A 222 18.42 1.38 -6.11
CA GLY A 222 18.84 2.60 -5.44
C GLY A 222 18.65 2.46 -3.93
N GLY A 223 18.78 3.57 -3.20
CA GLY A 223 18.66 3.60 -1.75
C GLY A 223 17.27 4.00 -1.25
N SER A 224 17.25 5.01 -0.37
CA SER A 224 16.01 5.46 0.28
C SER A 224 14.94 5.92 -0.70
N MET A 225 15.30 6.47 -1.87
CA MET A 225 14.35 6.88 -2.90
C MET A 225 13.51 5.70 -3.41
N MET A 226 14.16 4.61 -3.78
CA MET A 226 13.51 3.42 -4.34
C MET A 226 12.60 2.72 -3.32
N ASP A 227 13.04 2.63 -2.06
CA ASP A 227 12.29 1.88 -1.04
C ASP A 227 11.13 2.71 -0.42
N ILE A 228 11.42 3.93 0.03
CA ILE A 228 10.47 4.74 0.79
C ILE A 228 10.22 6.13 0.20
N GLY A 229 11.15 6.71 -0.54
CA GLY A 229 10.94 7.99 -1.24
C GLY A 229 9.81 7.92 -2.27
N ILE A 230 9.60 6.74 -2.84
CA ILE A 230 8.48 6.46 -3.73
C ILE A 230 7.11 6.76 -3.09
N TYR A 231 6.96 6.67 -1.77
CA TYR A 231 5.71 7.04 -1.10
C TYR A 231 5.47 8.55 -1.14
N ALA A 232 6.52 9.37 -0.98
CA ALA A 232 6.42 10.83 -1.10
C ALA A 232 6.11 11.25 -2.56
N LEU A 233 6.72 10.57 -3.54
CA LEU A 233 6.40 10.74 -4.95
C LEU A 233 4.93 10.38 -5.24
N ASN A 234 4.49 9.21 -4.83
CA ASN A 234 3.10 8.76 -5.00
C ASN A 234 2.11 9.72 -4.36
N ALA A 235 2.36 10.13 -3.10
CA ALA A 235 1.49 11.09 -2.42
C ALA A 235 1.35 12.37 -3.25
N SER A 236 2.46 12.92 -3.76
CA SER A 236 2.46 14.14 -4.56
C SER A 236 1.64 13.99 -5.85
N ARG A 237 1.81 12.89 -6.59
CA ARG A 237 1.07 12.60 -7.81
C ARG A 237 -0.42 12.38 -7.54
N TYR A 238 -0.75 11.60 -6.50
CA TYR A 238 -2.14 11.26 -6.20
C TYR A 238 -2.92 12.41 -5.58
N LEU A 239 -2.29 13.26 -4.77
CA LEU A 239 -2.93 14.43 -4.18
C LEU A 239 -3.22 15.51 -5.21
N THR A 240 -2.29 15.76 -6.16
CA THR A 240 -2.52 16.72 -7.26
C THR A 240 -3.43 16.18 -8.34
N GLY A 241 -3.36 14.87 -8.63
CA GLY A 241 -4.00 14.27 -9.79
C GLY A 241 -3.29 14.55 -11.09
N GLU A 242 -2.05 15.01 -11.02
CA GLU A 242 -1.20 15.41 -12.14
C GLU A 242 0.11 14.63 -12.14
N GLU A 243 0.75 14.59 -13.32
CA GLU A 243 2.14 14.15 -13.45
C GLU A 243 3.06 15.36 -13.41
N PRO A 244 4.21 15.30 -12.71
CA PRO A 244 5.16 16.40 -12.69
C PRO A 244 5.81 16.58 -14.06
N LYS A 245 6.12 17.83 -14.43
CA LYS A 245 6.81 18.19 -15.67
C LYS A 245 8.30 18.49 -15.48
N GLU A 246 8.72 18.76 -14.25
CA GLU A 246 10.10 19.09 -13.90
C GLU A 246 10.46 18.53 -12.54
N VAL A 247 11.71 18.10 -12.40
CA VAL A 247 12.27 17.62 -11.14
C VAL A 247 13.62 18.27 -10.85
N ASN A 248 13.89 18.52 -9.56
CA ASN A 248 15.21 18.92 -9.06
C ASN A 248 15.54 18.10 -7.80
N ALA A 249 16.77 17.63 -7.64
CA ALA A 249 17.12 16.74 -6.55
C ALA A 249 18.56 16.88 -6.06
N MET A 250 18.77 16.53 -4.77
CA MET A 250 20.07 16.40 -4.14
C MET A 250 20.16 15.10 -3.35
N ILE A 251 21.31 14.47 -3.38
CA ILE A 251 21.63 13.23 -2.67
C ILE A 251 22.77 13.49 -1.69
N TYR A 252 22.70 12.81 -0.54
CA TYR A 252 23.79 12.76 0.42
C TYR A 252 23.90 11.37 1.03
N SER A 253 25.12 10.95 1.33
CA SER A 253 25.39 9.75 2.13
C SER A 253 26.51 10.07 3.12
N THR A 254 26.40 9.56 4.34
CA THR A 254 27.40 9.75 5.40
C THR A 254 28.75 9.19 4.96
N PRO A 255 29.82 10.03 4.88
CA PRO A 255 31.12 9.57 4.44
C PRO A 255 31.67 8.43 5.31
N GLY A 256 32.16 7.37 4.67
CA GLY A 256 32.74 6.22 5.36
C GLY A 256 31.74 5.23 5.98
N ASP A 257 30.44 5.50 5.92
CA ASP A 257 29.44 4.54 6.39
C ASP A 257 29.36 3.35 5.42
N PRO A 258 29.62 2.10 5.89
CA PRO A 258 29.63 0.92 5.04
C PRO A 258 28.26 0.59 4.42
N ARG A 259 27.17 1.12 4.97
CA ARG A 259 25.81 0.91 4.48
C ARG A 259 25.55 1.59 3.15
N PHE A 260 26.18 2.74 2.91
CA PHE A 260 25.86 3.63 1.79
C PHE A 260 26.98 3.69 0.73
N LYS A 261 27.62 2.54 0.47
CA LYS A 261 28.66 2.42 -0.57
C LYS A 261 28.11 2.37 -1.98
N GLU A 262 26.94 1.75 -2.15
CA GLU A 262 26.35 1.48 -3.46
C GLU A 262 25.08 2.31 -3.72
N VAL A 263 24.39 2.75 -2.65
CA VAL A 263 23.10 3.43 -2.72
C VAL A 263 23.11 4.67 -1.83
N GLU A 264 22.25 5.64 -2.10
CA GLU A 264 22.12 6.85 -1.30
C GLU A 264 21.45 6.60 0.06
N GLU A 265 21.90 7.35 1.07
CA GLU A 265 21.28 7.41 2.38
C GLU A 265 20.08 8.36 2.38
N HIS A 266 20.32 9.60 1.90
CA HIS A 266 19.35 10.69 1.88
C HIS A 266 19.12 11.16 0.46
N ILE A 267 17.88 11.54 0.17
CA ILE A 267 17.53 12.28 -1.02
C ILE A 267 16.48 13.34 -0.68
N THR A 268 16.64 14.53 -1.22
CA THR A 268 15.59 15.55 -1.29
C THR A 268 15.29 15.83 -2.75
N PHE A 269 14.03 16.04 -3.07
CA PHE A 269 13.62 16.35 -4.43
C PHE A 269 12.42 17.29 -4.46
N GLN A 270 12.36 18.06 -5.52
CA GLN A 270 11.26 18.99 -5.81
C GLN A 270 10.61 18.58 -7.12
N LEU A 271 9.30 18.69 -7.16
CA LEU A 271 8.49 18.45 -8.34
C LEU A 271 7.72 19.70 -8.69
N ARG A 272 7.60 20.02 -9.99
CA ARG A 272 6.69 21.06 -10.50
C ARG A 272 5.65 20.40 -11.37
N PHE A 273 4.38 20.67 -11.05
CA PHE A 273 3.24 20.17 -11.80
C PHE A 273 2.76 21.17 -12.85
N PRO A 274 2.01 20.73 -13.88
CA PRO A 274 1.46 21.60 -14.92
C PRO A 274 0.61 22.76 -14.38
N SER A 275 -0.17 22.52 -13.32
CA SER A 275 -0.96 23.55 -12.62
C SER A 275 -0.12 24.64 -11.94
N GLY A 276 1.19 24.43 -11.79
CA GLY A 276 2.10 25.30 -11.02
C GLY A 276 2.30 24.85 -9.57
N ILE A 277 1.57 23.85 -9.08
CA ILE A 277 1.78 23.27 -7.75
C ILE A 277 3.22 22.78 -7.65
N LEU A 278 3.85 23.03 -6.49
CA LEU A 278 5.17 22.52 -6.16
C LEU A 278 5.06 21.42 -5.09
N ALA A 279 5.90 20.39 -5.20
CA ALA A 279 6.09 19.44 -4.10
C ALA A 279 7.54 19.48 -3.63
N ASN A 280 7.74 19.52 -2.31
CA ASN A 280 9.03 19.33 -1.66
C ASN A 280 8.99 18.00 -0.92
N CYS A 281 9.86 17.09 -1.33
CA CYS A 281 9.88 15.72 -0.86
C CYS A 281 11.25 15.33 -0.33
N SER A 282 11.28 14.42 0.64
CA SER A 282 12.53 13.82 1.10
C SER A 282 12.36 12.34 1.47
N SER A 283 13.47 11.60 1.43
CA SER A 283 13.55 10.30 2.05
C SER A 283 14.92 10.01 2.62
N SER A 284 14.97 9.12 3.63
CA SER A 284 16.22 8.79 4.29
C SER A 284 16.20 7.42 4.96
N TYR A 285 17.34 6.75 4.89
CA TYR A 285 17.68 5.59 5.72
C TYR A 285 18.39 5.96 7.03
N GLY A 286 18.55 7.26 7.31
CA GLY A 286 19.20 7.80 8.52
C GLY A 286 18.25 8.43 9.53
N TYR A 287 16.98 8.63 9.20
CA TYR A 287 15.99 9.23 10.09
C TYR A 287 15.56 8.29 11.23
N PHE A 288 15.10 8.87 12.33
CA PHE A 288 14.11 8.18 13.17
C PHE A 288 12.82 8.03 12.36
N HIS A 289 12.01 7.00 12.67
CA HIS A 289 10.81 6.66 11.92
C HIS A 289 9.93 7.87 11.62
N GLN A 290 9.75 8.18 10.34
CA GLN A 290 8.94 9.29 9.87
C GLN A 290 8.20 8.90 8.59
N SER A 291 6.96 9.38 8.47
CA SER A 291 6.14 9.18 7.28
C SER A 291 4.96 10.13 7.35
N HIS A 292 5.04 11.26 6.67
CA HIS A 292 3.92 12.19 6.62
C HIS A 292 3.86 12.95 5.30
N TYR A 293 2.72 13.54 5.04
CA TYR A 293 2.58 14.60 4.03
C TYR A 293 1.59 15.67 4.49
N ARG A 294 1.73 16.86 3.87
CA ARG A 294 0.84 18.00 4.04
C ARG A 294 0.49 18.58 2.69
N VAL A 295 -0.76 18.99 2.52
CA VAL A 295 -1.25 19.75 1.37
C VAL A 295 -1.59 21.16 1.84
N MET A 296 -0.98 22.15 1.22
CA MET A 296 -1.15 23.56 1.55
C MET A 296 -2.05 24.19 0.48
N GLY A 297 -3.28 24.46 0.83
CA GLY A 297 -4.21 25.26 0.02
C GLY A 297 -4.24 26.72 0.48
N THR A 298 -4.99 27.56 -0.23
CA THR A 298 -5.15 28.98 0.14
C THR A 298 -6.06 29.20 1.34
N ASP A 299 -7.03 28.31 1.57
CA ASP A 299 -8.09 28.48 2.58
C ASP A 299 -7.94 27.51 3.75
N ALA A 300 -7.22 26.42 3.54
CA ALA A 300 -6.97 25.41 4.56
C ALA A 300 -5.72 24.57 4.23
N ARG A 301 -5.23 23.85 5.21
CA ARG A 301 -4.21 22.82 5.01
C ARG A 301 -4.68 21.47 5.54
N LEU A 302 -4.21 20.40 4.90
CA LEU A 302 -4.45 19.03 5.29
C LEU A 302 -3.12 18.36 5.66
N GLY A 303 -3.13 17.47 6.64
CA GLY A 303 -1.98 16.61 6.96
C GLY A 303 -2.40 15.19 7.25
N VAL A 304 -1.53 14.25 6.86
CA VAL A 304 -1.61 12.85 7.28
C VAL A 304 -0.30 12.45 7.94
N ASP A 305 -0.37 12.03 9.21
CA ASP A 305 0.78 11.70 10.05
C ASP A 305 0.41 10.70 11.16
N PRO A 306 0.96 9.46 11.17
CA PRO A 306 1.75 8.87 10.07
C PRO A 306 0.89 8.63 8.83
N ALA A 307 1.51 8.67 7.62
CA ALA A 307 0.79 8.56 6.35
C ALA A 307 0.89 7.17 5.69
N THR A 308 2.00 6.46 5.90
CA THR A 308 2.28 5.20 5.19
C THR A 308 2.61 4.03 6.12
N TRP A 309 2.30 4.13 7.40
CA TRP A 309 2.44 3.00 8.33
C TRP A 309 1.35 1.96 8.08
N TYR A 310 1.50 0.81 8.71
CA TYR A 310 0.51 -0.28 8.57
C TYR A 310 -0.74 -0.06 9.42
N SER A 311 -0.67 0.84 10.40
CA SER A 311 -1.77 1.20 11.29
C SER A 311 -1.50 2.53 11.98
N GLY A 312 -2.52 3.08 12.65
CA GLY A 312 -2.38 4.31 13.45
C GLY A 312 -2.28 5.58 12.62
N LEU A 313 -2.72 5.56 11.36
CA LEU A 313 -2.75 6.74 10.51
C LEU A 313 -3.72 7.78 11.08
N ARG A 314 -3.40 9.04 10.87
CA ARG A 314 -4.21 10.17 11.33
C ARG A 314 -4.28 11.21 10.24
N LEU A 315 -5.47 11.69 9.96
CA LEU A 315 -5.74 12.78 9.02
C LEU A 315 -6.36 13.94 9.78
N TRP A 316 -5.87 15.13 9.51
CA TRP A 316 -6.41 16.37 10.04
C TRP A 316 -6.50 17.44 8.96
N ILE A 317 -7.44 18.36 9.13
CA ILE A 317 -7.60 19.58 8.34
C ILE A 317 -7.51 20.75 9.30
N GLU A 318 -6.78 21.78 8.94
CA GLU A 318 -6.70 23.03 9.69
C GLU A 318 -7.19 24.20 8.85
N ARG A 319 -8.15 24.94 9.43
CA ARG A 319 -8.71 26.16 8.86
C ARG A 319 -8.92 27.15 10.00
N ASP A 320 -8.55 28.42 9.81
CA ASP A 320 -8.73 29.48 10.80
C ASP A 320 -8.18 29.13 12.20
N ASN A 321 -7.02 28.46 12.25
CA ASN A 321 -6.38 27.94 13.46
C ASN A 321 -7.19 26.86 14.21
N VAL A 322 -8.22 26.29 13.59
CA VAL A 322 -8.99 25.16 14.12
C VAL A 322 -8.54 23.88 13.42
N ILE A 323 -8.12 22.90 14.21
CA ILE A 323 -7.73 21.56 13.69
C ILE A 323 -8.91 20.61 13.89
N GLU A 324 -9.36 20.04 12.77
CA GLU A 324 -10.36 18.98 12.73
C GLU A 324 -9.68 17.66 12.39
N GLN A 325 -9.77 16.66 13.27
CA GLN A 325 -9.33 15.30 12.96
C GLN A 325 -10.46 14.53 12.28
N ARG A 326 -10.09 13.67 11.32
CA ARG A 326 -11.01 12.75 10.65
C ARG A 326 -10.85 11.35 11.22
N ASP A 327 -11.92 10.82 11.78
CA ASP A 327 -11.98 9.42 12.22
C ASP A 327 -12.57 8.57 11.10
N LEU A 328 -11.76 7.65 10.59
CA LEU A 328 -12.14 6.74 9.52
C LEU A 328 -12.03 5.28 9.98
N PRO A 329 -12.90 4.39 9.49
CA PRO A 329 -12.81 2.96 9.82
C PRO A 329 -11.44 2.40 9.47
N SER A 330 -10.85 1.63 10.38
CA SER A 330 -9.63 0.87 10.09
C SER A 330 -9.93 -0.23 9.09
N VAL A 331 -9.11 -0.34 8.06
CA VAL A 331 -9.19 -1.37 7.01
C VAL A 331 -7.81 -2.02 6.88
N ASP A 332 -7.79 -3.33 6.73
CA ASP A 332 -6.58 -4.02 6.31
C ASP A 332 -6.32 -3.71 4.82
N HIS A 333 -5.41 -2.79 4.58
CA HIS A 333 -5.15 -2.27 3.24
C HIS A 333 -4.46 -3.30 2.33
N PHE A 334 -3.77 -4.30 2.88
CA PHE A 334 -3.25 -5.44 2.10
C PHE A 334 -4.39 -6.35 1.64
N ALA A 335 -5.35 -6.64 2.53
CA ALA A 335 -6.54 -7.39 2.16
C ALA A 335 -7.37 -6.63 1.11
N ALA A 336 -7.59 -5.33 1.31
CA ALA A 336 -8.33 -4.49 0.37
C ALA A 336 -7.65 -4.42 -1.02
N GLU A 337 -6.33 -4.37 -1.06
CA GLU A 337 -5.54 -4.38 -2.30
C GLU A 337 -5.67 -5.72 -3.04
N MET A 338 -5.50 -6.84 -2.34
CA MET A 338 -5.65 -8.17 -2.92
C MET A 338 -7.08 -8.42 -3.42
N ASP A 339 -8.08 -8.04 -2.64
CA ASP A 339 -9.48 -8.21 -3.05
C ASP A 339 -9.86 -7.30 -4.22
N HIS A 340 -9.29 -6.09 -4.30
CA HIS A 340 -9.45 -5.23 -5.48
C HIS A 340 -8.90 -5.91 -6.75
N MET A 341 -7.73 -6.53 -6.69
CA MET A 341 -7.16 -7.28 -7.81
C MET A 341 -8.07 -8.45 -8.20
N SER A 342 -8.58 -9.19 -7.21
CA SER A 342 -9.52 -10.29 -7.44
C SER A 342 -10.81 -9.80 -8.10
N ASP A 343 -11.36 -8.66 -7.67
CA ASP A 343 -12.52 -8.02 -8.31
C ASP A 343 -12.24 -7.64 -9.76
N CYS A 344 -11.11 -6.99 -10.01
CA CYS A 344 -10.72 -6.60 -11.36
C CYS A 344 -10.60 -7.80 -12.30
N ILE A 345 -10.14 -8.95 -11.81
CA ILE A 345 -10.07 -10.19 -12.58
C ILE A 345 -11.47 -10.73 -12.84
N MET A 346 -12.31 -10.87 -11.80
CA MET A 346 -13.64 -11.44 -11.90
C MET A 346 -14.59 -10.60 -12.78
N GLN A 347 -14.43 -9.28 -12.76
CA GLN A 347 -15.25 -8.33 -13.50
C GLN A 347 -14.62 -7.89 -14.83
N ASN A 348 -13.44 -8.39 -15.15
CA ASN A 348 -12.62 -7.98 -16.30
C ASN A 348 -12.38 -6.46 -16.38
N GLN A 349 -12.12 -5.82 -15.23
CA GLN A 349 -11.82 -4.39 -15.12
C GLN A 349 -10.33 -4.16 -15.00
N GLN A 350 -9.86 -2.95 -15.35
CA GLN A 350 -8.48 -2.57 -15.10
C GLN A 350 -8.26 -2.28 -13.61
N PRO A 351 -7.14 -2.70 -13.03
CA PRO A 351 -6.76 -2.35 -11.67
C PRO A 351 -6.57 -0.82 -11.48
N LEU A 352 -6.79 -0.34 -10.28
CA LEU A 352 -6.54 1.05 -9.92
C LEU A 352 -5.06 1.45 -10.06
N THR A 353 -4.16 0.49 -9.89
CA THR A 353 -2.70 0.67 -9.97
C THR A 353 -2.09 -0.32 -10.97
N PRO A 354 -2.40 -0.17 -12.29
CA PRO A 354 -1.87 -1.05 -13.32
C PRO A 354 -0.36 -0.86 -13.50
N GLY A 355 0.28 -1.68 -14.33
CA GLY A 355 1.72 -1.59 -14.61
C GLY A 355 2.19 -0.20 -15.04
N GLU A 356 1.36 0.52 -15.77
CA GLU A 356 1.63 1.90 -16.24
C GLU A 356 1.85 2.88 -15.08
N GLU A 357 1.21 2.67 -13.92
CA GLU A 357 1.49 3.47 -12.70
C GLU A 357 2.92 3.25 -12.23
N GLY A 358 3.38 2.01 -12.20
CA GLY A 358 4.76 1.68 -11.84
C GLY A 358 5.77 2.24 -12.83
N LEU A 359 5.48 2.19 -14.13
CA LEU A 359 6.34 2.77 -15.17
C LEU A 359 6.48 4.29 -15.01
N ARG A 360 5.38 5.01 -14.75
CA ARG A 360 5.42 6.46 -14.49
C ARG A 360 6.31 6.79 -13.31
N ASP A 361 6.13 6.09 -12.18
CA ASP A 361 6.98 6.30 -11.00
C ASP A 361 8.45 6.07 -11.31
N LEU A 362 8.80 4.95 -11.96
CA LEU A 362 10.19 4.64 -12.28
C LEU A 362 10.79 5.66 -13.26
N THR A 363 10.03 6.17 -14.20
CA THR A 363 10.46 7.24 -15.11
C THR A 363 10.81 8.50 -14.32
N ILE A 364 9.94 8.92 -13.39
CA ILE A 364 10.18 10.10 -12.54
C ILE A 364 11.36 9.85 -11.57
N ILE A 365 11.45 8.68 -10.96
CA ILE A 365 12.56 8.31 -10.06
C ILE A 365 13.90 8.37 -10.81
N HIS A 366 13.95 7.88 -12.04
CA HIS A 366 15.15 7.98 -12.87
C HIS A 366 15.52 9.43 -13.20
N ALA A 367 14.54 10.29 -13.48
CA ALA A 367 14.77 11.73 -13.68
C ALA A 367 15.23 12.42 -12.37
N ILE A 368 14.72 12.01 -11.21
CA ILE A 368 15.18 12.48 -9.90
C ILE A 368 16.67 12.12 -9.69
N TYR A 369 17.06 10.88 -9.95
CA TYR A 369 18.47 10.48 -9.88
C TYR A 369 19.35 11.18 -10.91
N GLU A 370 18.84 11.42 -12.13
CA GLU A 370 19.55 12.20 -13.15
C GLU A 370 19.78 13.64 -12.70
N SER A 371 18.75 14.28 -12.12
CA SER A 371 18.85 15.63 -11.58
C SER A 371 19.91 15.71 -10.48
N ALA A 372 19.88 14.78 -9.53
CA ALA A 372 20.85 14.74 -8.44
C ALA A 372 22.31 14.54 -8.95
N ARG A 373 22.50 13.69 -9.97
CA ARG A 373 23.82 13.42 -10.57
C ARG A 373 24.34 14.59 -11.39
N SER A 374 23.48 15.19 -12.22
CA SER A 374 23.86 16.32 -13.10
C SER A 374 23.87 17.66 -12.39
N GLN A 375 23.28 17.73 -11.18
CA GLN A 375 23.03 18.98 -10.43
C GLN A 375 22.22 20.01 -11.25
N LYS A 376 21.32 19.52 -12.06
CA LYS A 376 20.43 20.32 -12.92
C LYS A 376 19.00 19.87 -12.79
N MET A 377 18.09 20.81 -13.03
CA MET A 377 16.67 20.49 -13.23
C MET A 377 16.51 19.61 -14.48
N VAL A 378 15.67 18.60 -14.39
CA VAL A 378 15.31 17.70 -15.49
C VAL A 378 13.84 17.91 -15.85
N THR A 379 13.56 18.05 -17.15
CA THR A 379 12.20 18.07 -17.70
C THR A 379 11.77 16.65 -18.02
N LEU A 380 10.52 16.31 -17.68
CA LEU A 380 9.90 15.00 -17.87
C LEU A 380 9.09 14.94 -19.17
#